data_9168fdb2eb1d163dde6d68a0b0f4a06e
#
_entry.id   9168fdb2eb1d163dde6d68a0b0f4a06e
#
_cell.length_a   1.000
_cell.length_b   1.000
_cell.length_c   1.000
_cell.angle_alpha   90.00
_cell.angle_beta   90.00
_cell.angle_gamma   90.00
#
_symmetry.space_group_name_H-M   'P 1'
#
loop_
_entity.id
_entity.type
_entity.pdbx_description
1 polymer ?
#
loop_
_entity_poly.entity_id
_entity_poly.type
_entity_poly.pdbx_seq_one_letter_code
_entity_poly.pdbx_strand_id
1 'polypeptide(L)'
;KGKMLDKDIALLMTRVRPEGHKDLEEASINILCTRKKCAAMNKKYIEQLEGEATVIKAVHYKTTQKHYKPANIQADGTVGKTGFQDQLTLKVGAKVVMIWNVKTSDGLTNGQTGVVMAITKTSEGEVDHIVVKFNHENAGKEKRAQNKQIQVKYPGGTKVERYNLTYTLSGRTGVGSTANMVQFPLRLAHALTAHKTQGQTYKI
;
A
#
# COMPACT_ATOMS: atom_id res chain seq x y z
N LYS A 1 24.59 23.19 -11.52
CA LYS A 1 23.15 22.98 -11.77
C LYS A 1 23.03 22.53 -13.22
N GLY A 2 22.75 21.22 -13.44
CA GLY A 2 22.54 20.68 -14.78
C GLY A 2 21.29 21.31 -15.41
N LYS A 3 21.41 21.90 -16.58
CA LYS A 3 20.26 22.27 -17.39
C LYS A 3 19.89 21.11 -18.26
N MET A 4 18.60 20.79 -18.32
CA MET A 4 18.04 19.81 -19.24
C MET A 4 18.28 20.33 -20.68
N LEU A 5 18.71 19.45 -21.57
CA LEU A 5 18.95 19.82 -22.97
C LEU A 5 17.61 19.92 -23.71
N ASP A 6 17.51 20.79 -24.73
CA ASP A 6 16.28 21.00 -25.49
C ASP A 6 15.77 19.68 -26.13
N LYS A 7 16.67 18.80 -26.56
CA LYS A 7 16.32 17.45 -27.04
C LYS A 7 15.65 16.59 -26.00
N ASP A 8 16.05 16.72 -24.72
CA ASP A 8 15.48 15.95 -23.62
C ASP A 8 14.09 16.52 -23.28
N ILE A 9 13.95 17.85 -23.35
CA ILE A 9 12.65 18.52 -23.19
C ILE A 9 11.69 18.08 -24.31
N ALA A 10 12.15 18.10 -25.57
CA ALA A 10 11.35 17.65 -26.71
C ALA A 10 10.88 16.19 -26.54
N LEU A 11 11.78 15.29 -26.09
CA LEU A 11 11.44 13.90 -25.81
C LEU A 11 10.40 13.78 -24.69
N LEU A 12 10.52 14.56 -23.62
CA LEU A 12 9.53 14.57 -22.54
C LEU A 12 8.17 15.08 -23.03
N MET A 13 8.16 16.12 -23.87
CA MET A 13 6.92 16.68 -24.42
C MET A 13 6.16 15.69 -25.28
N THR A 14 6.82 14.72 -25.94
CA THR A 14 6.13 13.63 -26.66
C THR A 14 5.35 12.70 -25.75
N ARG A 15 5.65 12.70 -24.45
CA ARG A 15 4.99 11.87 -23.43
C ARG A 15 3.89 12.62 -22.68
N VAL A 16 3.74 13.93 -22.90
CA VAL A 16 2.66 14.72 -22.30
C VAL A 16 1.33 14.29 -22.93
N ARG A 17 0.38 13.92 -22.11
CA ARG A 17 -0.98 13.59 -22.52
C ARG A 17 -1.95 14.61 -21.93
N PRO A 18 -3.00 15.04 -22.66
CA PRO A 18 -4.01 15.93 -22.09
C PRO A 18 -4.74 15.24 -20.93
N GLU A 19 -5.24 16.05 -20.00
CA GLU A 19 -6.06 15.57 -18.89
C GLU A 19 -7.29 14.79 -19.44
N GLY A 20 -7.56 13.60 -18.88
CA GLY A 20 -8.65 12.72 -19.36
C GLY A 20 -8.28 11.84 -20.54
N HIS A 21 -7.02 11.77 -20.96
CA HIS A 21 -6.60 10.81 -22.00
C HIS A 21 -6.78 9.37 -21.49
N LYS A 22 -7.43 8.51 -22.29
CA LYS A 22 -7.79 7.13 -21.89
C LYS A 22 -6.62 6.30 -21.40
N ASP A 23 -5.44 6.46 -21.99
CA ASP A 23 -4.22 5.73 -21.58
C ASP A 23 -3.75 6.12 -20.17
N LEU A 24 -4.22 7.24 -19.61
CA LEU A 24 -3.87 7.70 -18.26
C LEU A 24 -4.76 7.10 -17.18
N GLU A 25 -5.93 6.59 -17.51
CA GLU A 25 -6.93 6.19 -16.50
C GLU A 25 -6.78 4.75 -16.00
N GLU A 26 -6.45 3.78 -16.86
CA GLU A 26 -6.50 2.36 -16.46
C GLU A 26 -5.20 1.79 -15.88
N ALA A 27 -4.04 2.17 -16.37
CA ALA A 27 -2.77 1.52 -16.02
C ALA A 27 -1.84 2.38 -15.14
N SER A 28 -2.04 3.70 -15.07
CA SER A 28 -1.06 4.62 -14.49
C SER A 28 -1.18 4.80 -12.98
N ILE A 29 -0.03 4.94 -12.34
CA ILE A 29 0.09 5.43 -10.97
C ILE A 29 0.38 6.94 -11.04
N ASN A 30 -0.43 7.74 -10.35
CA ASN A 30 -0.21 9.18 -10.28
C ASN A 30 0.96 9.50 -9.33
N ILE A 31 1.98 10.19 -9.82
CA ILE A 31 3.12 10.60 -9.00
C ILE A 31 2.94 12.06 -8.59
N LEU A 32 2.87 12.30 -7.28
CA LEU A 32 2.62 13.61 -6.70
C LEU A 32 3.73 14.03 -5.73
N CYS A 33 3.87 15.33 -5.54
CA CYS A 33 4.95 15.89 -4.70
C CYS A 33 4.72 15.71 -3.20
N THR A 34 3.47 15.63 -2.73
CA THR A 34 3.16 15.64 -1.30
C THR A 34 2.27 14.49 -0.85
N ARG A 35 2.47 13.99 0.37
CA ARG A 35 1.63 12.95 1.00
C ARG A 35 0.17 13.36 1.09
N LYS A 36 -0.11 14.64 1.42
CA LYS A 36 -1.47 15.16 1.53
C LYS A 36 -2.23 15.07 0.20
N LYS A 37 -1.60 15.46 -0.92
CA LYS A 37 -2.20 15.35 -2.26
C LYS A 37 -2.41 13.88 -2.65
N CYS A 38 -1.43 13.00 -2.37
CA CYS A 38 -1.60 11.56 -2.60
C CYS A 38 -2.77 10.98 -1.80
N ALA A 39 -2.88 11.32 -0.53
CA ALA A 39 -3.98 10.85 0.33
C ALA A 39 -5.34 11.30 -0.19
N ALA A 40 -5.48 12.58 -0.59
CA ALA A 40 -6.70 13.12 -1.15
C ALA A 40 -7.09 12.41 -2.47
N MET A 41 -6.13 12.20 -3.38
CA MET A 41 -6.37 11.52 -4.65
C MET A 41 -6.72 10.04 -4.44
N ASN A 42 -6.02 9.34 -3.56
CA ASN A 42 -6.33 7.96 -3.21
C ASN A 42 -7.72 7.81 -2.56
N LYS A 43 -8.12 8.78 -1.73
CA LYS A 43 -9.47 8.83 -1.15
C LYS A 43 -10.53 9.00 -2.24
N LYS A 44 -10.36 9.97 -3.13
CA LYS A 44 -11.27 10.18 -4.27
C LYS A 44 -11.38 8.93 -5.14
N TYR A 45 -10.24 8.30 -5.44
CA TYR A 45 -10.20 7.07 -6.23
C TYR A 45 -10.98 5.93 -5.59
N ILE A 46 -10.79 5.68 -4.28
CA ILE A 46 -11.50 4.58 -3.61
C ILE A 46 -13.01 4.87 -3.49
N GLU A 47 -13.42 6.14 -3.41
CA GLU A 47 -14.83 6.54 -3.42
C GLU A 47 -15.49 6.26 -4.77
N GLN A 48 -14.78 6.49 -5.87
CA GLN A 48 -15.26 6.26 -7.24
C GLN A 48 -15.26 4.79 -7.66
N LEU A 49 -14.43 3.96 -7.02
CA LEU A 49 -14.35 2.54 -7.34
C LEU A 49 -15.65 1.84 -6.92
N GLU A 50 -16.19 0.99 -7.79
CA GLU A 50 -17.39 0.21 -7.49
C GLU A 50 -17.16 -0.79 -6.35
N GLY A 51 -18.24 -1.26 -5.73
CA GLY A 51 -18.24 -2.26 -4.67
C GLY A 51 -18.16 -1.69 -3.26
N GLU A 52 -18.32 -2.58 -2.29
CA GLU A 52 -18.35 -2.26 -0.87
C GLU A 52 -16.95 -1.93 -0.33
N ALA A 53 -16.85 -0.82 0.39
CA ALA A 53 -15.61 -0.44 1.07
C ALA A 53 -15.44 -1.23 2.37
N THR A 54 -14.31 -1.90 2.51
CA THR A 54 -13.93 -2.56 3.75
C THR A 54 -12.95 -1.67 4.51
N VAL A 55 -13.33 -1.30 5.72
CA VAL A 55 -12.51 -0.51 6.63
C VAL A 55 -11.82 -1.44 7.62
N ILE A 56 -10.50 -1.43 7.62
CA ILE A 56 -9.65 -2.31 8.41
C ILE A 56 -8.89 -1.48 9.43
N LYS A 57 -9.22 -1.64 10.71
CA LYS A 57 -8.53 -0.96 11.81
C LYS A 57 -7.28 -1.74 12.22
N ALA A 58 -6.22 -1.01 12.55
CA ALA A 58 -5.04 -1.57 13.17
C ALA A 58 -5.35 -1.98 14.61
N VAL A 59 -4.73 -3.07 15.06
CA VAL A 59 -4.76 -3.44 16.48
C VAL A 59 -3.46 -2.97 17.12
N HIS A 60 -3.57 -2.17 18.17
CA HIS A 60 -2.42 -1.65 18.92
C HIS A 60 -2.37 -2.26 20.30
N TYR A 61 -1.17 -2.66 20.75
CA TYR A 61 -0.95 -3.13 22.10
C TYR A 61 0.45 -2.82 22.59
N LYS A 62 0.57 -2.67 23.91
CA LYS A 62 1.83 -2.66 24.62
C LYS A 62 1.91 -3.91 25.48
N THR A 63 3.10 -4.26 25.92
CA THR A 63 3.32 -5.41 26.80
C THR A 63 2.44 -5.38 28.05
N THR A 64 2.09 -4.18 28.53
CA THR A 64 1.28 -3.95 29.74
C THR A 64 -0.16 -3.51 29.49
N GLN A 65 -0.54 -3.23 28.21
CA GLN A 65 -1.87 -2.71 27.87
C GLN A 65 -2.39 -3.33 26.59
N LYS A 66 -3.48 -4.10 26.67
CA LYS A 66 -4.08 -4.80 25.51
C LYS A 66 -4.76 -3.87 24.49
N HIS A 67 -5.14 -2.65 24.86
CA HIS A 67 -5.79 -1.68 23.97
C HIS A 67 -5.07 -0.33 24.07
N TYR A 68 -3.95 -0.23 23.39
CA TYR A 68 -3.19 1.01 23.32
C TYR A 68 -3.66 1.84 22.12
N LYS A 69 -4.02 3.10 22.35
CA LYS A 69 -4.31 4.05 21.28
C LYS A 69 -3.05 4.86 20.97
N PRO A 70 -2.50 4.79 19.74
CA PRO A 70 -1.30 5.55 19.41
C PRO A 70 -1.58 7.06 19.46
N ALA A 71 -0.70 7.81 20.11
CA ALA A 71 -0.81 9.27 20.20
C ALA A 71 -0.35 9.98 18.92
N ASN A 72 0.37 9.29 18.01
CA ASN A 72 1.06 9.87 16.87
C ASN A 72 0.49 9.34 15.54
N ILE A 73 -0.75 9.70 15.23
CA ILE A 73 -1.33 9.47 13.91
C ILE A 73 -1.11 10.74 13.08
N GLN A 74 -0.43 10.60 11.93
CA GLN A 74 -0.16 11.70 11.00
C GLN A 74 -1.43 12.09 10.23
N ALA A 75 -1.41 13.23 9.57
CA ALA A 75 -2.55 13.73 8.79
C ALA A 75 -2.96 12.81 7.62
N ASP A 76 -2.07 11.93 7.16
CA ASP A 76 -2.35 10.92 6.14
C ASP A 76 -2.82 9.57 6.73
N GLY A 77 -3.11 9.52 8.04
CA GLY A 77 -3.53 8.32 8.77
C GLY A 77 -2.40 7.36 9.15
N THR A 78 -1.14 7.72 8.88
CA THR A 78 0.03 6.88 9.17
C THR A 78 0.39 6.95 10.66
N VAL A 79 0.70 5.80 11.27
CA VAL A 79 1.15 5.71 12.65
C VAL A 79 2.66 6.03 12.73
N GLY A 80 3.00 7.17 13.29
CA GLY A 80 4.38 7.60 13.48
C GLY A 80 5.18 7.56 12.17
N LYS A 81 6.38 6.98 12.22
CA LYS A 81 7.28 6.79 11.06
C LYS A 81 7.16 5.39 10.43
N THR A 82 6.21 4.58 10.85
CA THR A 82 6.09 3.16 10.42
C THR A 82 5.69 3.00 8.96
N GLY A 83 5.00 3.96 8.39
CA GLY A 83 4.37 3.85 7.07
C GLY A 83 3.02 3.14 7.08
N PHE A 84 2.67 2.42 8.14
CA PHE A 84 1.38 1.74 8.28
C PHE A 84 0.26 2.71 8.65
N GLN A 85 -0.93 2.49 8.12
CA GLN A 85 -2.10 3.28 8.44
C GLN A 85 -2.84 2.71 9.65
N ASP A 86 -3.30 3.58 10.56
CA ASP A 86 -4.18 3.19 11.66
C ASP A 86 -5.51 2.62 11.13
N GLN A 87 -5.99 3.20 10.06
CA GLN A 87 -7.19 2.76 9.37
C GLN A 87 -6.92 2.62 7.87
N LEU A 88 -7.07 1.41 7.35
CA LEU A 88 -6.90 1.08 5.94
C LEU A 88 -8.26 0.82 5.31
N THR A 89 -8.65 1.62 4.32
CA THR A 89 -9.90 1.42 3.57
C THR A 89 -9.56 0.84 2.20
N LEU A 90 -10.13 -0.32 1.88
CA LEU A 90 -9.93 -1.02 0.61
C LEU A 90 -11.26 -1.44 -0.02
N LYS A 91 -11.23 -1.59 -1.34
CA LYS A 91 -12.25 -2.25 -2.16
C LYS A 91 -11.58 -3.29 -3.05
N VAL A 92 -12.32 -4.27 -3.52
CA VAL A 92 -11.87 -5.13 -4.62
C VAL A 92 -11.61 -4.27 -5.85
N GLY A 93 -10.54 -4.53 -6.59
CA GLY A 93 -10.08 -3.69 -7.70
C GLY A 93 -9.17 -2.51 -7.30
N ALA A 94 -9.01 -2.23 -6.02
CA ALA A 94 -8.16 -1.14 -5.57
C ALA A 94 -6.68 -1.40 -5.89
N LYS A 95 -6.00 -0.39 -6.45
CA LYS A 95 -4.54 -0.41 -6.62
C LYS A 95 -3.87 -0.23 -5.27
N VAL A 96 -2.94 -1.12 -4.95
CA VAL A 96 -2.22 -1.13 -3.67
C VAL A 96 -0.72 -1.26 -3.86
N VAL A 97 0.03 -0.84 -2.85
CA VAL A 97 1.48 -1.02 -2.75
C VAL A 97 1.83 -1.65 -1.41
N MET A 98 2.76 -2.59 -1.43
CA MET A 98 3.39 -3.08 -0.20
C MET A 98 4.27 -1.98 0.41
N ILE A 99 4.18 -1.83 1.72
CA ILE A 99 4.93 -0.81 2.47
C ILE A 99 5.98 -1.42 3.41
N TRP A 100 6.12 -2.73 3.40
CA TRP A 100 7.04 -3.46 4.24
C TRP A 100 7.65 -4.67 3.52
N ASN A 101 8.86 -5.06 3.92
CA ASN A 101 9.51 -6.27 3.42
C ASN A 101 9.01 -7.46 4.24
N VAL A 102 7.98 -8.15 3.73
CA VAL A 102 7.38 -9.30 4.41
C VAL A 102 8.19 -10.57 4.18
N LYS A 103 8.60 -10.81 2.93
CA LYS A 103 9.44 -11.95 2.54
C LYS A 103 10.25 -11.59 1.29
N THR A 104 11.48 -11.15 1.50
CA THR A 104 12.37 -10.69 0.40
C THR A 104 12.72 -11.78 -0.59
N SER A 105 12.92 -13.03 -0.10
CA SER A 105 13.19 -14.20 -0.95
C SER A 105 12.06 -14.52 -1.93
N ASP A 106 10.83 -14.18 -1.58
CA ASP A 106 9.63 -14.38 -2.41
C ASP A 106 9.18 -13.07 -3.12
N GLY A 107 10.03 -12.06 -3.15
CA GLY A 107 9.74 -10.77 -3.80
C GLY A 107 8.63 -9.95 -3.13
N LEU A 108 8.17 -10.33 -1.92
CA LEU A 108 7.19 -9.56 -1.15
C LEU A 108 7.90 -8.44 -0.39
N THR A 109 8.26 -7.40 -1.13
CA THR A 109 9.08 -6.27 -0.66
C THR A 109 8.33 -4.95 -0.70
N ASN A 110 8.82 -3.99 0.08
CA ASN A 110 8.32 -2.62 0.04
C ASN A 110 8.41 -2.08 -1.41
N GLY A 111 7.32 -1.47 -1.86
CA GLY A 111 7.22 -0.92 -3.20
C GLY A 111 6.53 -1.82 -4.23
N GLN A 112 6.34 -3.10 -3.97
CA GLN A 112 5.60 -3.96 -4.88
C GLN A 112 4.15 -3.50 -5.01
N THR A 113 3.76 -3.17 -6.24
CA THR A 113 2.40 -2.72 -6.57
C THR A 113 1.55 -3.87 -7.08
N GLY A 114 0.25 -3.76 -6.88
CA GLY A 114 -0.71 -4.75 -7.34
C GLY A 114 -2.15 -4.28 -7.21
N VAL A 115 -3.08 -5.18 -7.50
CA VAL A 115 -4.52 -4.93 -7.43
C VAL A 115 -5.17 -5.91 -6.46
N VAL A 116 -6.08 -5.43 -5.62
CA VAL A 116 -6.87 -6.25 -4.70
C VAL A 116 -7.86 -7.08 -5.49
N MET A 117 -7.74 -8.41 -5.42
CA MET A 117 -8.65 -9.36 -6.05
C MET A 117 -9.79 -9.79 -5.13
N ALA A 118 -9.51 -9.90 -3.83
CA ALA A 118 -10.50 -10.28 -2.82
C ALA A 118 -10.10 -9.82 -1.43
N ILE A 119 -11.10 -9.61 -0.58
CA ILE A 119 -10.96 -9.35 0.85
C ILE A 119 -11.77 -10.44 1.56
N THR A 120 -11.07 -11.35 2.23
CA THR A 120 -11.69 -12.49 2.90
C THR A 120 -11.91 -12.16 4.36
N LYS A 121 -13.14 -12.39 4.85
CA LYS A 121 -13.53 -12.19 6.23
C LYS A 121 -13.66 -13.51 6.96
N THR A 122 -13.46 -13.52 8.27
CA THR A 122 -13.76 -14.62 9.17
C THR A 122 -15.27 -14.71 9.41
N SER A 123 -15.72 -15.75 10.11
CA SER A 123 -17.12 -15.91 10.57
C SER A 123 -17.59 -14.76 11.47
N GLU A 124 -16.65 -14.09 12.15
CA GLU A 124 -16.91 -12.94 13.03
C GLU A 124 -16.94 -11.60 12.28
N GLY A 125 -16.73 -11.62 10.94
CA GLY A 125 -16.73 -10.43 10.10
C GLY A 125 -15.39 -9.67 10.04
N GLU A 126 -14.38 -10.11 10.78
CA GLU A 126 -13.03 -9.54 10.72
C GLU A 126 -12.31 -9.96 9.44
N VAL A 127 -11.46 -9.06 8.92
CA VAL A 127 -10.66 -9.37 7.72
C VAL A 127 -9.53 -10.33 8.10
N ASP A 128 -9.59 -11.54 7.57
CA ASP A 128 -8.58 -12.59 7.73
C ASP A 128 -7.37 -12.33 6.82
N HIS A 129 -7.62 -12.23 5.52
CA HIS A 129 -6.55 -11.96 4.54
C HIS A 129 -7.07 -11.18 3.33
N ILE A 130 -6.13 -10.59 2.61
CA ILE A 130 -6.38 -9.89 1.35
C ILE A 130 -5.65 -10.63 0.24
N VAL A 131 -6.33 -10.90 -0.87
CA VAL A 131 -5.71 -11.49 -2.07
C VAL A 131 -5.33 -10.37 -3.00
N VAL A 132 -4.02 -10.25 -3.31
CA VAL A 132 -3.46 -9.22 -4.18
C VAL A 132 -2.77 -9.86 -5.38
N LYS A 133 -3.12 -9.43 -6.59
CA LYS A 133 -2.37 -9.73 -7.80
C LYS A 133 -1.29 -8.67 -7.97
N PHE A 134 -0.04 -9.04 -7.69
CA PHE A 134 1.08 -8.14 -7.87
C PHE A 134 1.45 -7.98 -9.35
N ASN A 135 1.92 -6.79 -9.72
CA ASN A 135 2.34 -6.48 -11.10
C ASN A 135 3.60 -7.24 -11.50
N HIS A 136 4.47 -7.54 -10.53
CA HIS A 136 5.66 -8.35 -10.76
C HIS A 136 5.34 -9.83 -10.57
N GLU A 137 5.51 -10.64 -11.60
CA GLU A 137 5.10 -12.05 -11.64
C GLU A 137 5.75 -12.92 -10.56
N ASN A 138 7.01 -12.61 -10.20
CA ASN A 138 7.73 -13.35 -9.16
C ASN A 138 7.36 -12.94 -7.73
N ALA A 139 6.66 -11.82 -7.54
CA ALA A 139 6.25 -11.38 -6.20
C ALA A 139 5.19 -12.33 -5.63
N GLY A 140 5.54 -13.04 -4.55
CA GLY A 140 4.67 -14.00 -3.87
C GLY A 140 4.55 -15.36 -4.56
N LYS A 141 5.48 -15.73 -5.42
CA LYS A 141 5.45 -17.00 -6.17
C LYS A 141 5.42 -18.24 -5.24
N GLU A 142 6.29 -18.27 -4.22
CA GLU A 142 6.31 -19.36 -3.24
C GLU A 142 5.02 -19.38 -2.42
N LYS A 143 4.56 -18.22 -1.98
CA LYS A 143 3.32 -18.08 -1.21
C LYS A 143 2.10 -18.52 -2.01
N ARG A 144 2.06 -18.23 -3.32
CA ARG A 144 1.03 -18.74 -4.24
C ARG A 144 1.06 -20.26 -4.35
N ALA A 145 2.25 -20.86 -4.49
CA ALA A 145 2.40 -22.31 -4.58
C ALA A 145 1.88 -23.04 -3.33
N GLN A 146 2.03 -22.43 -2.16
CA GLN A 146 1.54 -22.97 -0.88
C GLN A 146 0.01 -22.82 -0.71
N ASN A 147 -0.63 -21.90 -1.43
CA ASN A 147 -2.06 -21.57 -1.28
C ASN A 147 -2.88 -21.99 -2.51
N LYS A 148 -2.88 -23.27 -2.83
CA LYS A 148 -3.55 -23.82 -4.03
C LYS A 148 -5.04 -23.45 -4.14
N GLN A 149 -5.78 -23.44 -3.03
CA GLN A 149 -7.21 -23.07 -3.02
C GLN A 149 -7.43 -21.62 -3.49
N ILE A 150 -6.54 -20.70 -3.09
CA ILE A 150 -6.59 -19.30 -3.55
C ILE A 150 -6.29 -19.24 -5.05
N GLN A 151 -5.35 -20.05 -5.55
CA GLN A 151 -5.02 -20.05 -6.99
C GLN A 151 -6.16 -20.55 -7.87
N VAL A 152 -6.98 -21.50 -7.39
CA VAL A 152 -8.18 -21.97 -8.11
C VAL A 152 -9.20 -20.83 -8.26
N LYS A 153 -9.45 -20.08 -7.18
CA LYS A 153 -10.46 -19.02 -7.16
C LYS A 153 -9.94 -17.69 -7.70
N TYR A 154 -8.68 -17.38 -7.46
CA TYR A 154 -8.03 -16.12 -7.84
C TYR A 154 -6.67 -16.38 -8.49
N PRO A 155 -6.60 -16.77 -9.76
CA PRO A 155 -5.36 -17.08 -10.45
C PRO A 155 -4.36 -15.92 -10.40
N GLY A 156 -3.13 -16.20 -9.98
CA GLY A 156 -2.08 -15.19 -9.80
C GLY A 156 -2.22 -14.33 -8.53
N GLY A 157 -3.26 -14.55 -7.72
CA GLY A 157 -3.47 -13.84 -6.46
C GLY A 157 -2.56 -14.36 -5.35
N THR A 158 -1.95 -13.46 -4.61
CA THR A 158 -1.09 -13.76 -3.46
C THR A 158 -1.82 -13.42 -2.17
N LYS A 159 -1.86 -14.36 -1.22
CA LYS A 159 -2.41 -14.14 0.12
C LYS A 159 -1.51 -13.17 0.89
N VAL A 160 -2.07 -12.03 1.27
CA VAL A 160 -1.44 -11.05 2.16
C VAL A 160 -2.13 -11.12 3.51
N GLU A 161 -1.35 -11.33 4.55
CA GLU A 161 -1.81 -11.43 5.94
C GLU A 161 -1.42 -10.18 6.72
N ARG A 162 -2.02 -9.99 7.89
CA ARG A 162 -1.63 -8.92 8.81
C ARG A 162 -0.18 -9.13 9.26
N TYR A 163 0.53 -8.04 9.39
CA TYR A 163 1.91 -8.01 9.88
C TYR A 163 1.95 -7.38 11.27
N ASN A 164 2.70 -8.02 12.17
CA ASN A 164 2.93 -7.48 13.51
C ASN A 164 4.22 -6.67 13.50
N LEU A 165 4.08 -5.37 13.67
CA LEU A 165 5.19 -4.43 13.67
C LEU A 165 5.42 -3.88 15.07
N THR A 166 6.67 -3.98 15.55
CA THR A 166 7.12 -3.29 16.75
C THR A 166 7.69 -1.93 16.37
N TYR A 167 7.28 -0.86 17.05
CA TYR A 167 7.76 0.49 16.81
C TYR A 167 8.05 1.24 18.13
N THR A 168 9.00 2.16 18.06
CA THR A 168 9.41 2.97 19.23
C THR A 168 8.48 4.17 19.37
N LEU A 169 8.00 4.39 20.57
CA LEU A 169 7.25 5.58 20.96
C LEU A 169 8.23 6.71 21.28
N SER A 170 8.08 7.86 20.64
CA SER A 170 8.85 9.04 21.00
C SER A 170 8.36 9.57 22.35
N GLY A 171 9.08 9.26 23.41
CA GLY A 171 8.82 9.77 24.77
C GLY A 171 9.66 11.00 25.08
N ARG A 172 9.13 11.93 25.91
CA ARG A 172 9.86 13.09 26.45
C ARG A 172 11.03 12.71 27.37
N THR A 173 11.10 11.50 27.83
CA THR A 173 12.02 11.01 28.85
C THR A 173 13.20 10.20 28.32
N GLY A 174 13.47 10.18 27.03
CA GLY A 174 14.64 9.49 26.43
C GLY A 174 14.67 7.96 26.55
N VAL A 175 13.82 7.36 27.36
CA VAL A 175 13.63 5.90 27.42
C VAL A 175 12.56 5.51 26.43
N GLY A 176 12.97 4.95 25.28
CA GLY A 176 12.08 4.53 24.22
C GLY A 176 11.21 3.35 24.65
N SER A 177 9.95 3.61 25.02
CA SER A 177 8.99 2.52 25.14
C SER A 177 8.58 2.04 23.75
N THR A 178 8.39 0.73 23.60
CA THR A 178 7.94 0.12 22.36
C THR A 178 6.45 -0.20 22.42
N ALA A 179 5.80 -0.16 21.26
CA ALA A 179 4.43 -0.64 21.08
C ALA A 179 4.39 -1.54 19.83
N ASN A 180 3.38 -2.38 19.79
CA ASN A 180 3.14 -3.25 18.65
C ASN A 180 1.87 -2.80 17.92
N MET A 181 1.87 -3.00 16.60
CA MET A 181 0.73 -2.77 15.74
C MET A 181 0.55 -3.93 14.79
N VAL A 182 -0.66 -4.45 14.70
CA VAL A 182 -1.04 -5.50 13.76
C VAL A 182 -1.91 -4.88 12.68
N GLN A 183 -1.40 -4.81 11.46
CA GLN A 183 -2.10 -4.26 10.30
C GLN A 183 -1.61 -4.91 9.00
N PHE A 184 -2.37 -4.80 7.93
CA PHE A 184 -1.90 -5.23 6.60
C PHE A 184 -0.78 -4.32 6.12
N PRO A 185 0.31 -4.87 5.55
CA PRO A 185 1.45 -4.12 5.04
C PRO A 185 1.15 -3.49 3.67
N LEU A 186 -0.03 -2.92 3.50
CA LEU A 186 -0.56 -2.37 2.25
C LEU A 186 -1.00 -0.92 2.41
N ARG A 187 -0.92 -0.16 1.32
CA ARG A 187 -1.53 1.17 1.17
C ARG A 187 -2.15 1.30 -0.22
N LEU A 188 -3.10 2.22 -0.37
CA LEU A 188 -3.59 2.61 -1.69
C LEU A 188 -2.45 3.19 -2.53
N ALA A 189 -2.44 2.84 -3.81
CA ALA A 189 -1.37 3.17 -4.77
C ALA A 189 -1.89 3.76 -6.09
N HIS A 190 -3.09 4.32 -6.12
CA HIS A 190 -3.54 5.11 -7.26
C HIS A 190 -2.71 6.40 -7.40
N ALA A 191 -2.29 6.98 -6.28
CA ALA A 191 -1.32 8.05 -6.22
C ALA A 191 -0.22 7.76 -5.21
N LEU A 192 1.03 7.97 -5.59
CA LEU A 192 2.23 7.81 -4.77
C LEU A 192 3.08 9.09 -4.79
N THR A 193 3.89 9.28 -3.75
CA THR A 193 4.88 10.37 -3.79
C THR A 193 6.11 9.97 -4.60
N ALA A 194 6.77 10.94 -5.25
CA ALA A 194 7.99 10.73 -6.01
C ALA A 194 9.07 9.95 -5.22
N HIS A 195 9.21 10.22 -3.91
CA HIS A 195 10.11 9.45 -3.04
C HIS A 195 9.78 7.95 -2.97
N LYS A 196 8.49 7.59 -3.06
CA LYS A 196 8.04 6.18 -2.99
C LYS A 196 8.21 5.45 -4.31
N THR A 197 8.35 6.17 -5.42
CA THR A 197 8.54 5.61 -6.76
C THR A 197 10.01 5.55 -7.17
N GLN A 198 10.88 6.14 -6.38
CA GLN A 198 12.33 6.16 -6.64
C GLN A 198 12.90 4.74 -6.60
N GLY A 199 13.65 4.36 -7.63
CA GLY A 199 14.25 3.02 -7.76
C GLY A 199 13.26 1.92 -8.18
N GLN A 200 12.04 2.27 -8.60
CA GLN A 200 11.04 1.33 -9.09
C GLN A 200 10.84 1.44 -10.59
N THR A 201 10.60 0.32 -11.24
CA THR A 201 10.26 0.27 -12.67
C THR A 201 8.75 0.08 -12.80
N TYR A 202 8.11 1.01 -13.50
CA TYR A 202 6.70 0.93 -13.86
C TYR A 202 6.57 0.62 -15.35
N LYS A 203 5.67 -0.29 -15.71
CA LYS A 203 5.30 -0.46 -17.13
C LYS A 203 4.48 0.76 -17.53
N ILE A 204 4.87 1.37 -18.64
CA ILE A 204 4.17 2.49 -19.29
C ILE A 204 3.22 1.91 -20.33
#